data_54641bb9bb4ba5956524212062b13a97
#
_entry.id   54641bb9bb4ba5956524212062b13a97
#
_cell.length_a   1.000
_cell.length_b   1.000
_cell.length_c   1.000
_cell.angle_alpha   90.00
_cell.angle_beta   90.00
_cell.angle_gamma   90.00
#
_symmetry.space_group_name_H-M   'P 1'
#
loop_
_entity.id
_entity.type
_entity.pdbx_description
1 polymer ?
#
loop_
_entity_poly.entity_id
_entity_poly.type
_entity_poly.pdbx_seq_one_letter_code
_entity_poly.pdbx_strand_id
1 'polypeptide(L)'
;ERIYEQIILTKELLKTQTLTEKTGADKNKLIPTDIGNIVNDFLVTNFSNILDFGFTAKVESSFDDISEGDEMIKGFYGAFHETVEDVKENAERESGERILGNHPESGKTVLVRLGKFGPIAQIGAPEDEEKQFASLNKDQNLGTITIEEALELFLLPKTIGDYENNEVVVANGRFGPYVRFDSMFVSLDKGENPMSVDLDRAVALIEA
;
A
#
# COMPACT_ATOMS: atom_id res chain seq x y z
N GLU A 1 -4.24 19.85 2.51
CA GLU A 1 -4.05 21.30 2.66
C GLU A 1 -5.18 21.87 3.52
N ARG A 2 -4.84 22.53 4.61
CA ARG A 2 -5.79 23.15 5.53
C ARG A 2 -5.65 24.64 5.45
N ILE A 3 -6.74 25.32 5.15
CA ILE A 3 -6.82 26.79 5.15
C ILE A 3 -7.51 27.20 6.45
N TYR A 4 -6.90 28.09 7.21
CA TYR A 4 -7.49 28.62 8.44
C TYR A 4 -7.19 30.10 8.60
N GLU A 5 -8.06 30.80 9.33
CA GLU A 5 -7.88 32.20 9.65
C GLU A 5 -7.25 32.32 11.04
N GLN A 6 -6.13 33.05 11.09
CA GLN A 6 -5.49 33.44 12.34
C GLN A 6 -5.82 34.89 12.64
N ILE A 7 -6.33 35.12 13.85
CA ILE A 7 -6.59 36.46 14.35
C ILE A 7 -5.36 36.93 15.14
N ILE A 8 -4.73 37.99 14.70
CA ILE A 8 -3.55 38.57 15.32
C ILE A 8 -3.95 39.87 16.00
N LEU A 9 -3.71 39.98 17.30
CA LEU A 9 -3.88 41.22 18.04
C LEU A 9 -2.58 42.05 17.92
N THR A 10 -2.66 43.14 17.18
CA THR A 10 -1.62 44.17 17.16
C THR A 10 -2.01 45.30 18.12
N LYS A 11 -1.05 46.16 18.53
CA LYS A 11 -1.22 47.16 19.59
C LYS A 11 -2.50 47.98 19.54
N GLU A 12 -3.19 48.06 18.40
CA GLU A 12 -4.39 48.89 18.20
C GLU A 12 -5.49 48.25 17.35
N LEU A 13 -5.27 47.10 16.69
CA LEU A 13 -6.24 46.51 15.76
C LEU A 13 -6.14 44.97 15.72
N LEU A 14 -7.31 44.34 15.61
CA LEU A 14 -7.43 42.93 15.23
C LEU A 14 -7.20 42.81 13.74
N LYS A 15 -6.22 42.01 13.33
CA LYS A 15 -5.97 41.66 11.94
C LYS A 15 -6.26 40.18 11.74
N THR A 16 -7.01 39.86 10.68
CA THR A 16 -7.22 38.49 10.26
C THR A 16 -6.23 38.18 9.13
N GLN A 17 -5.51 37.09 9.27
CA GLN A 17 -4.61 36.57 8.24
C GLN A 17 -5.03 35.15 7.89
N THR A 18 -5.24 34.92 6.61
CA THR A 18 -5.48 33.56 6.09
C THR A 18 -4.14 32.84 5.93
N LEU A 19 -3.99 31.72 6.60
CA LEU A 19 -2.82 30.85 6.52
C LEU A 19 -3.20 29.53 5.86
N THR A 20 -2.28 29.04 5.03
CA THR A 20 -2.41 27.73 4.42
C THR A 20 -1.35 26.82 5.03
N GLU A 21 -1.79 25.77 5.70
CA GLU A 21 -0.94 24.74 6.26
C GLU A 21 -1.07 23.46 5.42
N LYS A 22 0.05 22.95 4.96
CA LYS A 22 0.11 21.62 4.35
C LYS A 22 0.34 20.60 5.48
N THR A 23 -0.75 20.06 6.02
CA THR A 23 -0.70 18.92 6.93
C THR A 23 -0.46 17.66 6.12
N GLY A 24 0.42 16.77 6.59
CA GLY A 24 0.77 15.52 5.89
C GLY A 24 1.89 15.66 4.86
N ALA A 25 2.65 16.75 4.88
CA ALA A 25 3.91 16.82 4.14
C ALA A 25 4.95 15.94 4.84
N ASP A 26 5.06 14.68 4.41
CA ASP A 26 5.97 13.67 4.98
C ASP A 26 7.38 13.73 4.39
N LYS A 27 7.77 14.90 3.92
CA LYS A 27 9.11 15.12 3.40
C LYS A 27 10.15 14.81 4.49
N ASN A 28 11.06 13.89 4.20
CA ASN A 28 12.11 13.40 5.11
C ASN A 28 11.61 12.61 6.35
N LYS A 29 10.37 12.11 6.34
CA LYS A 29 9.88 11.17 7.34
C LYS A 29 9.94 9.75 6.79
N LEU A 30 10.26 8.80 7.66
CA LEU A 30 10.13 7.39 7.34
C LEU A 30 8.67 6.98 7.54
N ILE A 31 8.11 6.35 6.53
CA ILE A 31 6.73 5.83 6.54
C ILE A 31 6.83 4.33 6.30
N PRO A 32 6.13 3.49 7.09
CA PRO A 32 6.12 2.06 6.85
C PRO A 32 5.49 1.76 5.47
N THR A 33 6.03 0.75 4.80
CA THR A 33 5.43 0.20 3.58
C THR A 33 4.21 -0.65 3.93
N ASP A 34 3.37 -0.98 2.95
CA ASP A 34 2.24 -1.91 3.15
C ASP A 34 2.70 -3.25 3.74
N ILE A 35 3.81 -3.79 3.23
CA ILE A 35 4.43 -5.01 3.77
C ILE A 35 4.87 -4.79 5.21
N GLY A 36 5.46 -3.63 5.52
CA GLY A 36 5.87 -3.29 6.88
C GLY A 36 4.69 -3.27 7.86
N ASN A 37 3.56 -2.72 7.45
CA ASN A 37 2.34 -2.72 8.27
C ASN A 37 1.81 -4.15 8.49
N ILE A 38 1.71 -4.97 7.44
CA ILE A 38 1.27 -6.37 7.53
C ILE A 38 2.18 -7.18 8.48
N VAL A 39 3.49 -7.02 8.34
CA VAL A 39 4.46 -7.68 9.23
C VAL A 39 4.30 -7.19 10.67
N ASN A 40 4.11 -5.89 10.88
CA ASN A 40 3.87 -5.33 12.20
C ASN A 40 2.61 -5.93 12.83
N ASP A 41 1.50 -5.99 12.10
CA ASP A 41 0.22 -6.52 12.59
C ASP A 41 0.34 -8.01 12.92
N PHE A 42 1.02 -8.77 12.08
CA PHE A 42 1.35 -10.17 12.34
C PHE A 42 2.16 -10.34 13.63
N LEU A 43 3.19 -9.51 13.83
CA LEU A 43 4.03 -9.56 15.03
C LEU A 43 3.26 -9.13 16.28
N VAL A 44 2.41 -8.10 16.20
CA VAL A 44 1.55 -7.66 17.31
C VAL A 44 0.61 -8.77 17.74
N THR A 45 0.02 -9.48 16.78
CA THR A 45 -0.93 -10.56 17.05
C THR A 45 -0.27 -11.78 17.66
N ASN A 46 0.87 -12.21 17.12
CA ASN A 46 1.47 -13.51 17.44
C ASN A 46 2.66 -13.43 18.42
N PHE A 47 3.29 -12.26 18.55
CA PHE A 47 4.52 -12.04 19.32
C PHE A 47 4.45 -10.81 20.24
N SER A 48 3.29 -10.53 20.81
CA SER A 48 3.05 -9.35 21.64
C SER A 48 4.04 -9.17 22.80
N ASN A 49 4.54 -10.27 23.38
CA ASN A 49 5.52 -10.24 24.47
C ASN A 49 6.86 -9.62 24.05
N ILE A 50 7.29 -9.79 22.81
CA ILE A 50 8.55 -9.23 22.27
C ILE A 50 8.38 -7.74 21.94
N LEU A 51 7.17 -7.35 21.55
CA LEU A 51 6.84 -5.98 21.20
C LEU A 51 6.49 -5.10 22.42
N ASP A 52 6.44 -5.69 23.62
CA ASP A 52 6.25 -4.96 24.86
C ASP A 52 7.45 -3.99 25.09
N PHE A 53 7.15 -2.72 25.39
CA PHE A 53 8.19 -1.69 25.61
C PHE A 53 9.18 -2.06 26.73
N GLY A 54 8.76 -2.88 27.69
CA GLY A 54 9.59 -3.38 28.78
C GLY A 54 10.41 -4.61 28.42
N PHE A 55 10.22 -5.19 27.21
CA PHE A 55 10.89 -6.43 26.84
C PHE A 55 12.41 -6.31 26.86
N THR A 56 12.97 -5.29 26.21
CA THR A 56 14.42 -5.08 26.18
C THR A 56 15.00 -4.90 27.57
N ALA A 57 14.35 -4.10 28.43
CA ALA A 57 14.78 -3.89 29.81
C ALA A 57 14.74 -5.19 30.63
N LYS A 58 13.72 -6.04 30.44
CA LYS A 58 13.64 -7.36 31.09
C LYS A 58 14.77 -8.28 30.62
N VAL A 59 15.05 -8.29 29.33
CA VAL A 59 16.14 -9.11 28.75
C VAL A 59 17.49 -8.62 29.27
N GLU A 60 17.75 -7.30 29.29
CA GLU A 60 18.98 -6.72 29.83
C GLU A 60 19.17 -7.07 31.32
N SER A 61 18.12 -6.91 32.12
CA SER A 61 18.18 -7.32 33.54
C SER A 61 18.46 -8.80 33.73
N SER A 62 17.87 -9.65 32.87
CA SER A 62 18.15 -11.09 32.90
C SER A 62 19.57 -11.44 32.49
N PHE A 63 20.19 -10.66 31.60
CA PHE A 63 21.61 -10.80 31.25
C PHE A 63 22.53 -10.53 32.41
N ASP A 64 22.21 -9.50 33.22
CA ASP A 64 23.00 -9.14 34.40
C ASP A 64 22.95 -10.25 35.50
N ASP A 65 21.82 -10.98 35.55
CA ASP A 65 21.61 -12.08 36.51
C ASP A 65 22.23 -13.42 36.05
N ILE A 66 22.54 -13.56 34.72
CA ILE A 66 23.10 -14.79 34.18
C ILE A 66 24.63 -14.77 34.26
N SER A 67 25.18 -15.51 35.19
CA SER A 67 26.62 -15.75 35.28
C SER A 67 27.15 -16.82 34.32
N GLU A 68 26.27 -17.63 33.71
CA GLU A 68 26.60 -18.71 32.75
C GLU A 68 25.52 -18.79 31.65
N GLY A 69 25.95 -18.83 30.38
CA GLY A 69 25.08 -18.74 29.20
C GLY A 69 23.99 -19.83 29.03
N ASP A 70 24.08 -20.93 29.80
CA ASP A 70 23.13 -22.05 29.76
C ASP A 70 21.71 -21.68 30.24
N GLU A 71 21.56 -20.80 31.22
CA GLU A 71 20.25 -20.42 31.75
C GLU A 71 19.48 -19.50 30.79
N MET A 72 20.17 -18.65 30.06
CA MET A 72 19.54 -17.82 29.03
C MET A 72 18.94 -18.67 27.90
N ILE A 73 19.69 -19.66 27.44
CA ILE A 73 19.22 -20.57 26.37
C ILE A 73 17.99 -21.35 26.84
N LYS A 74 17.99 -21.84 28.06
CA LYS A 74 16.85 -22.61 28.60
C LYS A 74 15.63 -21.76 28.94
N GLY A 75 15.84 -20.59 29.52
CA GLY A 75 14.73 -19.74 29.97
C GLY A 75 14.08 -18.94 28.87
N PHE A 76 14.86 -18.28 28.04
CA PHE A 76 14.36 -17.41 26.99
C PHE A 76 14.11 -18.15 25.66
N TYR A 77 15.14 -18.82 25.16
CA TYR A 77 15.06 -19.45 23.84
C TYR A 77 14.03 -20.59 23.80
N GLY A 78 13.91 -21.38 24.85
CA GLY A 78 12.93 -22.46 24.92
C GLY A 78 11.50 -21.96 24.74
N ALA A 79 11.09 -20.99 25.55
CA ALA A 79 9.75 -20.41 25.48
C ALA A 79 9.51 -19.66 24.17
N PHE A 80 10.52 -18.95 23.65
CA PHE A 80 10.43 -18.27 22.36
C PHE A 80 10.32 -19.27 21.21
N HIS A 81 11.11 -20.34 21.22
CA HIS A 81 11.06 -21.38 20.19
C HIS A 81 9.70 -22.07 20.13
N GLU A 82 9.11 -22.40 21.28
CA GLU A 82 7.75 -22.95 21.35
C GLU A 82 6.73 -22.00 20.71
N THR A 83 6.81 -20.70 21.00
CA THR A 83 5.94 -19.70 20.36
C THR A 83 6.14 -19.67 18.84
N VAL A 84 7.39 -19.74 18.36
CA VAL A 84 7.68 -19.74 16.91
C VAL A 84 7.10 -20.97 16.22
N GLU A 85 7.25 -22.16 16.81
CA GLU A 85 6.70 -23.40 16.24
C GLU A 85 5.17 -23.39 16.25
N ASP A 86 4.53 -22.91 17.33
CA ASP A 86 3.08 -22.77 17.42
C ASP A 86 2.54 -21.78 16.36
N VAL A 87 3.17 -20.63 16.23
CA VAL A 87 2.80 -19.63 15.21
C VAL A 87 2.98 -20.19 13.79
N LYS A 88 4.04 -20.93 13.54
CA LYS A 88 4.30 -21.54 12.24
C LYS A 88 3.25 -22.58 11.85
N GLU A 89 2.72 -23.32 12.83
CA GLU A 89 1.72 -24.36 12.61
C GLU A 89 0.29 -23.80 12.59
N ASN A 90 -0.02 -22.82 13.43
CA ASN A 90 -1.39 -22.42 13.74
C ASN A 90 -1.76 -20.99 13.31
N ALA A 91 -0.79 -20.11 13.03
CA ALA A 91 -1.10 -18.73 12.66
C ALA A 91 -1.79 -18.64 11.30
N GLU A 92 -2.85 -17.87 11.23
CA GLU A 92 -3.48 -17.52 9.98
C GLU A 92 -2.55 -16.63 9.13
N ARG A 93 -2.66 -16.79 7.82
CA ARG A 93 -1.85 -16.00 6.88
C ARG A 93 -2.37 -14.58 6.80
N GLU A 94 -1.63 -13.64 7.35
CA GLU A 94 -1.92 -12.22 7.20
C GLU A 94 -1.67 -11.79 5.74
N SER A 95 -2.74 -11.47 5.04
CA SER A 95 -2.69 -10.99 3.64
C SER A 95 -2.81 -9.48 3.52
N GLY A 96 -3.06 -8.79 4.65
CA GLY A 96 -3.40 -7.37 4.65
C GLY A 96 -4.66 -7.08 3.85
N GLU A 97 -5.61 -8.02 3.86
CA GLU A 97 -6.86 -7.90 3.12
C GLU A 97 -7.75 -6.83 3.73
N ARG A 98 -8.22 -5.91 2.90
CA ARG A 98 -9.17 -4.87 3.27
C ARG A 98 -10.31 -4.82 2.27
N ILE A 99 -11.53 -5.07 2.75
CA ILE A 99 -12.75 -4.94 1.95
C ILE A 99 -13.06 -3.45 1.79
N LEU A 100 -13.21 -3.01 0.54
CA LEU A 100 -13.55 -1.63 0.20
C LEU A 100 -15.06 -1.44 0.07
N GLY A 101 -15.79 -2.47 -0.36
CA GLY A 101 -17.22 -2.44 -0.59
C GLY A 101 -17.64 -3.42 -1.68
N ASN A 102 -18.73 -3.12 -2.38
CA ASN A 102 -19.25 -3.95 -3.47
C ASN A 102 -19.18 -3.20 -4.81
N HIS A 103 -18.86 -3.93 -5.86
CA HIS A 103 -18.87 -3.42 -7.22
C HIS A 103 -20.30 -2.99 -7.62
N PRO A 104 -20.49 -1.75 -8.13
CA PRO A 104 -21.83 -1.16 -8.31
C PRO A 104 -22.72 -1.92 -9.30
N GLU A 105 -22.16 -2.56 -10.32
CA GLU A 105 -22.93 -3.27 -11.33
C GLU A 105 -23.09 -4.76 -11.03
N SER A 106 -22.02 -5.44 -10.59
CA SER A 106 -22.05 -6.90 -10.37
C SER A 106 -22.43 -7.31 -8.96
N GLY A 107 -22.38 -6.38 -7.98
CA GLY A 107 -22.57 -6.66 -6.55
C GLY A 107 -21.44 -7.48 -5.91
N LYS A 108 -20.41 -7.88 -6.68
CA LYS A 108 -19.27 -8.65 -6.17
C LYS A 108 -18.44 -7.81 -5.19
N THR A 109 -17.87 -8.44 -4.18
CA THR A 109 -16.99 -7.78 -3.22
C THR A 109 -15.75 -7.21 -3.90
N VAL A 110 -15.42 -5.96 -3.58
CA VAL A 110 -14.18 -5.29 -3.97
C VAL A 110 -13.27 -5.23 -2.75
N LEU A 111 -12.08 -5.77 -2.87
CA LEU A 111 -11.10 -5.80 -1.81
C LEU A 111 -9.69 -5.50 -2.34
N VAL A 112 -8.80 -5.11 -1.44
CA VAL A 112 -7.38 -4.97 -1.73
C VAL A 112 -6.58 -5.85 -0.78
N ARG A 113 -5.48 -6.39 -1.27
CA ARG A 113 -4.59 -7.26 -0.49
C ARG A 113 -3.19 -7.33 -1.08
N LEU A 114 -2.25 -7.89 -0.34
CA LEU A 114 -0.92 -8.16 -0.86
C LEU A 114 -0.95 -9.43 -1.72
N GLY A 115 -0.65 -9.27 -3.00
CA GLY A 115 -0.44 -10.36 -3.94
C GLY A 115 1.03 -10.79 -4.03
N LYS A 116 1.31 -11.84 -4.83
CA LYS A 116 2.67 -12.36 -5.04
C LYS A 116 3.66 -11.32 -5.58
N PHE A 117 3.18 -10.38 -6.37
CA PHE A 117 4.01 -9.39 -7.06
C PHE A 117 3.82 -7.95 -6.54
N GLY A 118 3.10 -7.78 -5.44
CA GLY A 118 2.82 -6.48 -4.81
C GLY A 118 1.35 -6.29 -4.47
N PRO A 119 0.95 -5.09 -4.04
CA PRO A 119 -0.43 -4.76 -3.72
C PRO A 119 -1.35 -4.91 -4.94
N ILE A 120 -2.51 -5.53 -4.74
CA ILE A 120 -3.52 -5.74 -5.77
C ILE A 120 -4.91 -5.38 -5.28
N ALA A 121 -5.75 -4.89 -6.19
CA ALA A 121 -7.19 -4.84 -6.04
C ALA A 121 -7.80 -6.12 -6.65
N GLN A 122 -8.88 -6.61 -6.05
CA GLN A 122 -9.59 -7.79 -6.48
C GLN A 122 -11.09 -7.51 -6.49
N ILE A 123 -11.77 -7.91 -7.57
CA ILE A 123 -13.23 -7.98 -7.63
C ILE A 123 -13.62 -9.47 -7.57
N GLY A 124 -14.49 -9.80 -6.63
CA GLY A 124 -14.92 -11.17 -6.30
C GLY A 124 -14.30 -11.66 -5.01
N ALA A 125 -15.07 -12.44 -4.24
CA ALA A 125 -14.63 -13.08 -3.02
C ALA A 125 -13.55 -14.15 -3.30
N PRO A 126 -12.79 -14.61 -2.29
CA PRO A 126 -11.79 -15.67 -2.46
C PRO A 126 -12.33 -16.96 -3.09
N GLU A 127 -13.61 -17.25 -2.89
CA GLU A 127 -14.30 -18.44 -3.40
C GLU A 127 -14.88 -18.29 -4.81
N ASP A 128 -14.97 -17.04 -5.32
CA ASP A 128 -15.54 -16.79 -6.64
C ASP A 128 -14.67 -17.41 -7.75
N GLU A 129 -15.30 -18.07 -8.74
CA GLU A 129 -14.59 -18.64 -9.88
C GLU A 129 -14.10 -17.54 -10.84
N GLU A 130 -14.89 -16.48 -11.01
CA GLU A 130 -14.58 -15.36 -11.88
C GLU A 130 -14.07 -14.16 -11.08
N LYS A 131 -12.82 -14.22 -10.65
CA LYS A 131 -12.11 -13.12 -9.98
C LYS A 131 -11.38 -12.26 -11.00
N GLN A 132 -11.40 -10.95 -10.78
CA GLN A 132 -10.59 -10.01 -11.53
C GLN A 132 -9.53 -9.41 -10.60
N PHE A 133 -8.34 -9.13 -11.15
CA PHE A 133 -7.21 -8.60 -10.42
C PHE A 133 -6.62 -7.40 -11.15
N ALA A 134 -6.28 -6.36 -10.42
CA ALA A 134 -5.54 -5.22 -10.93
C ALA A 134 -4.43 -4.84 -9.94
N SER A 135 -3.24 -4.51 -10.43
CA SER A 135 -2.14 -4.03 -9.58
C SER A 135 -2.39 -2.59 -9.18
N LEU A 136 -2.10 -2.24 -7.92
CA LEU A 136 -2.12 -0.86 -7.47
C LEU A 136 -1.00 -0.06 -8.15
N ASN A 137 -1.24 1.24 -8.35
CA ASN A 137 -0.22 2.18 -8.81
C ASN A 137 0.81 2.45 -7.69
N LYS A 138 1.99 2.96 -8.05
CA LYS A 138 3.09 3.20 -7.10
C LYS A 138 2.80 4.26 -6.02
N ASP A 139 1.87 5.14 -6.30
CA ASP A 139 1.39 6.21 -5.42
C ASP A 139 0.19 5.81 -4.57
N GLN A 140 -0.37 4.62 -4.80
CA GLN A 140 -1.46 4.03 -4.06
C GLN A 140 -0.94 3.01 -3.04
N ASN A 141 -1.62 2.88 -1.90
CA ASN A 141 -1.32 1.87 -0.89
C ASN A 141 -2.58 1.19 -0.35
N LEU A 142 -2.42 0.00 0.23
CA LEU A 142 -3.53 -0.82 0.73
C LEU A 142 -4.35 -0.11 1.82
N GLY A 143 -3.70 0.71 2.65
CA GLY A 143 -4.32 1.34 3.80
C GLY A 143 -5.25 2.50 3.46
N THR A 144 -5.01 3.21 2.35
CA THR A 144 -5.70 4.47 2.03
C THR A 144 -6.52 4.45 0.76
N ILE A 145 -6.28 3.51 -0.16
CA ILE A 145 -7.00 3.43 -1.44
C ILE A 145 -8.52 3.36 -1.21
N THR A 146 -9.29 4.14 -1.97
CA THR A 146 -10.75 4.14 -1.93
C THR A 146 -11.31 3.12 -2.92
N ILE A 147 -12.61 2.83 -2.81
CA ILE A 147 -13.28 1.91 -3.74
C ILE A 147 -13.31 2.48 -5.16
N GLU A 148 -13.50 3.78 -5.31
CA GLU A 148 -13.51 4.47 -6.60
C GLU A 148 -12.16 4.33 -7.30
N GLU A 149 -11.07 4.63 -6.60
CA GLU A 149 -9.70 4.47 -7.11
C GLU A 149 -9.38 3.02 -7.48
N ALA A 150 -9.86 2.06 -6.67
CA ALA A 150 -9.68 0.64 -6.94
C ALA A 150 -10.44 0.19 -8.20
N LEU A 151 -11.67 0.68 -8.40
CA LEU A 151 -12.47 0.37 -9.59
C LEU A 151 -11.87 0.95 -10.87
N GLU A 152 -11.25 2.13 -10.80
CA GLU A 152 -10.55 2.72 -11.95
C GLU A 152 -9.43 1.80 -12.48
N LEU A 153 -8.76 1.03 -11.62
CA LEU A 153 -7.70 0.12 -12.04
C LEU A 153 -8.20 -0.99 -12.97
N PHE A 154 -9.49 -1.36 -12.88
CA PHE A 154 -10.11 -2.39 -13.72
C PHE A 154 -10.61 -1.86 -15.07
N LEU A 155 -10.59 -0.54 -15.28
CA LEU A 155 -10.87 0.06 -16.58
C LEU A 155 -9.70 -0.10 -17.56
N LEU A 156 -8.55 -0.52 -17.10
CA LEU A 156 -7.38 -0.86 -17.90
C LEU A 156 -7.29 -2.40 -18.12
N PRO A 157 -6.84 -2.86 -19.28
CA PRO A 157 -6.34 -2.10 -20.44
C PRO A 157 -7.46 -1.38 -21.19
N LYS A 158 -7.19 -0.16 -21.67
CA LYS A 158 -8.13 0.67 -22.43
C LYS A 158 -7.57 0.93 -23.83
N THR A 159 -8.31 0.56 -24.85
CA THR A 159 -8.03 0.99 -26.22
C THR A 159 -8.42 2.46 -26.37
N ILE A 160 -7.49 3.29 -26.83
CA ILE A 160 -7.68 4.74 -26.97
C ILE A 160 -7.81 5.19 -28.44
N GLY A 161 -7.56 4.30 -29.38
CA GLY A 161 -7.71 4.53 -30.81
C GLY A 161 -6.75 3.69 -31.64
N ASP A 162 -6.67 4.01 -32.93
CA ASP A 162 -5.77 3.37 -33.90
C ASP A 162 -4.74 4.38 -34.40
N TYR A 163 -3.50 3.95 -34.52
CA TYR A 163 -2.41 4.69 -35.15
C TYR A 163 -1.69 3.78 -36.16
N GLU A 164 -1.45 4.25 -37.37
CA GLU A 164 -0.85 3.46 -38.47
C GLU A 164 -1.48 2.08 -38.69
N ASN A 165 -2.81 1.97 -38.60
CA ASN A 165 -3.61 0.76 -38.69
C ASN A 165 -3.38 -0.28 -37.57
N ASN A 166 -2.75 0.11 -36.46
CA ASN A 166 -2.58 -0.72 -35.29
C ASN A 166 -3.28 -0.07 -34.07
N GLU A 167 -3.86 -0.94 -33.23
CA GLU A 167 -4.54 -0.54 -32.01
C GLU A 167 -3.55 0.03 -30.98
N VAL A 168 -3.89 1.18 -30.42
CA VAL A 168 -3.15 1.81 -29.31
C VAL A 168 -3.87 1.55 -28.00
N VAL A 169 -3.20 0.88 -27.07
CA VAL A 169 -3.76 0.43 -25.80
C VAL A 169 -2.97 1.01 -24.64
N VAL A 170 -3.66 1.62 -23.69
CA VAL A 170 -3.09 2.01 -22.40
C VAL A 170 -3.33 0.89 -21.39
N ALA A 171 -2.31 0.50 -20.68
CA ALA A 171 -2.39 -0.58 -19.70
C ALA A 171 -1.48 -0.33 -18.50
N ASN A 172 -1.72 -1.05 -17.42
CA ASN A 172 -0.88 -1.07 -16.22
C ASN A 172 -0.03 -2.35 -16.20
N GLY A 173 1.26 -2.22 -15.99
CA GLY A 173 2.19 -3.34 -15.95
C GLY A 173 3.07 -3.35 -14.69
N ARG A 174 3.93 -4.36 -14.59
CA ARG A 174 4.86 -4.54 -13.46
C ARG A 174 5.74 -3.32 -13.17
N PHE A 175 6.09 -2.56 -14.19
CA PHE A 175 6.96 -1.39 -14.08
C PHE A 175 6.21 -0.06 -13.99
N GLY A 176 4.89 -0.09 -14.09
CA GLY A 176 4.00 1.06 -14.09
C GLY A 176 3.12 1.10 -15.35
N PRO A 177 2.35 2.19 -15.53
CA PRO A 177 1.50 2.38 -16.71
C PRO A 177 2.33 2.54 -17.98
N TYR A 178 1.81 2.01 -19.09
CA TYR A 178 2.46 2.04 -20.40
C TYR A 178 1.43 2.11 -21.54
N VAL A 179 1.90 2.59 -22.67
CA VAL A 179 1.19 2.50 -23.97
C VAL A 179 1.74 1.30 -24.72
N ARG A 180 0.86 0.46 -25.24
CA ARG A 180 1.19 -0.62 -26.16
C ARG A 180 0.74 -0.22 -27.57
N PHE A 181 1.66 -0.33 -28.51
CA PHE A 181 1.42 -0.13 -29.93
C PHE A 181 2.17 -1.24 -30.70
N ASP A 182 1.42 -2.06 -31.40
CA ASP A 182 1.93 -3.27 -32.06
C ASP A 182 2.74 -4.13 -31.07
N SER A 183 4.04 -4.30 -31.29
CA SER A 183 4.99 -4.99 -30.41
C SER A 183 5.78 -4.07 -29.50
N MET A 184 5.55 -2.76 -29.52
CA MET A 184 6.22 -1.76 -28.72
C MET A 184 5.47 -1.50 -27.40
N PHE A 185 6.26 -1.25 -26.33
CA PHE A 185 5.75 -0.89 -25.01
C PHE A 185 6.50 0.36 -24.54
N VAL A 186 5.79 1.47 -24.42
CA VAL A 186 6.36 2.76 -24.03
C VAL A 186 5.79 3.15 -22.67
N SER A 187 6.67 3.35 -21.68
CA SER A 187 6.22 3.75 -20.34
C SER A 187 5.70 5.18 -20.34
N LEU A 188 4.65 5.45 -19.57
CA LEU A 188 4.19 6.81 -19.32
C LEU A 188 5.21 7.56 -18.45
N ASP A 189 5.17 8.89 -18.50
CA ASP A 189 5.99 9.74 -17.66
C ASP A 189 5.59 9.60 -16.17
N LYS A 190 6.55 9.94 -15.28
CA LYS A 190 6.30 9.86 -13.83
C LYS A 190 5.16 10.79 -13.40
N GLY A 191 4.14 10.19 -12.79
CA GLY A 191 2.99 10.93 -12.26
C GLY A 191 1.88 11.18 -13.29
N GLU A 192 2.03 10.67 -14.51
CA GLU A 192 0.99 10.74 -15.54
C GLU A 192 -0.10 9.69 -15.25
N ASN A 193 -1.35 10.13 -15.23
CA ASN A 193 -2.49 9.25 -14.99
C ASN A 193 -2.86 8.49 -16.28
N PRO A 194 -2.79 7.15 -16.32
CA PRO A 194 -3.09 6.36 -17.51
C PRO A 194 -4.53 6.55 -18.01
N MET A 195 -5.46 6.94 -17.14
CA MET A 195 -6.85 7.19 -17.52
C MET A 195 -7.05 8.47 -18.33
N SER A 196 -6.14 9.45 -18.19
CA SER A 196 -6.18 10.72 -18.88
C SER A 196 -5.40 10.75 -20.21
N VAL A 197 -4.71 9.66 -20.55
CA VAL A 197 -3.94 9.57 -21.79
C VAL A 197 -4.91 9.42 -22.96
N ASP A 198 -4.83 10.35 -23.90
CA ASP A 198 -5.52 10.31 -25.20
C ASP A 198 -4.60 9.80 -26.32
N LEU A 199 -5.16 9.68 -27.52
CA LEU A 199 -4.41 9.14 -28.67
C LEU A 199 -3.25 10.05 -29.05
N ASP A 200 -3.44 11.38 -29.02
CA ASP A 200 -2.40 12.34 -29.41
C ASP A 200 -1.19 12.26 -28.48
N ARG A 201 -1.46 12.13 -27.18
CA ARG A 201 -0.38 11.95 -26.16
C ARG A 201 0.32 10.60 -26.35
N ALA A 202 -0.44 9.54 -26.60
CA ALA A 202 0.13 8.22 -26.82
C ALA A 202 1.03 8.19 -28.07
N VAL A 203 0.61 8.80 -29.17
CA VAL A 203 1.41 8.92 -30.40
C VAL A 203 2.69 9.71 -30.13
N ALA A 204 2.62 10.82 -29.39
CA ALA A 204 3.81 11.57 -29.00
C ALA A 204 4.82 10.76 -28.17
N LEU A 205 4.34 9.81 -27.35
CA LEU A 205 5.20 8.90 -26.59
C LEU A 205 5.81 7.79 -27.47
N ILE A 206 5.07 7.34 -28.49
CA ILE A 206 5.52 6.30 -29.43
C ILE A 206 6.61 6.83 -30.35
N GLU A 207 6.53 8.12 -30.76
CA GLU A 207 7.45 8.76 -31.67
C GLU A 207 8.71 9.35 -31.00
N ALA A 208 8.76 9.39 -29.65
CA ALA A 208 9.88 9.98 -28.88
C ALA A 208 11.03 8.98 -28.66
#